data_c9d6fc1e87cf8be0f1d41fa959004b13
#
_entry.id   c9d6fc1e87cf8be0f1d41fa959004b13
#
_cell.length_a   1.000
_cell.length_b   1.000
_cell.length_c   1.000
_cell.angle_alpha   90.00
_cell.angle_beta   90.00
_cell.angle_gamma   90.00
#
_symmetry.space_group_name_H-M   'P 1'
#
loop_
_entity.id
_entity.type
_entity.pdbx_description
1 polymer ?
#
loop_
_entity_poly.entity_id
_entity_poly.type
_entity_poly.pdbx_seq_one_letter_code
_entity_poly.pdbx_strand_id
1 'polypeptide(L)'
;MLQEARIGANYFLEEANFIFCMASLLFNVIDPIGSSLREERTGYGRLFDVRWQSWGLEIRHPTSAWTITPQIAKSSLHIFSKAIKSEFERFVQSPKLLKSVSNVEDDPWMAWLEDMHPDLREKVMQYLSWDILDQREKKELRNPKTILSTWTEIFGGYVTAAELRQFLNLVKDVKPTSKGEDGVPEYSLTKLWGLNNLTIEKVLSWRF
;
A
#
# COMPACT_ATOMS: atom_id res chain seq x y z
N MET A 1 -21.29 -3.23 -22.07
CA MET A 1 -21.04 -4.29 -21.04
C MET A 1 -19.57 -4.69 -20.91
N LEU A 2 -18.91 -5.34 -21.90
CA LEU A 2 -17.49 -5.75 -21.73
C LEU A 2 -16.51 -4.58 -21.58
N GLN A 3 -16.77 -3.49 -22.29
CA GLN A 3 -15.93 -2.29 -22.25
C GLN A 3 -16.12 -1.52 -20.93
N GLU A 4 -17.34 -1.38 -20.45
CA GLU A 4 -17.68 -0.79 -19.15
C GLU A 4 -17.10 -1.59 -17.99
N ALA A 5 -17.18 -2.92 -18.06
CA ALA A 5 -16.56 -3.80 -17.07
C ALA A 5 -15.02 -3.64 -17.06
N ARG A 6 -14.39 -3.40 -18.19
CA ARG A 6 -12.95 -3.19 -18.32
C ARG A 6 -12.52 -1.83 -17.72
N ILE A 7 -13.28 -0.78 -17.99
CA ILE A 7 -13.01 0.56 -17.42
C ILE A 7 -13.17 0.53 -15.89
N GLY A 8 -14.24 -0.08 -15.38
CA GLY A 8 -14.43 -0.27 -13.95
C GLY A 8 -13.31 -1.08 -13.30
N ALA A 9 -12.85 -2.14 -13.97
CA ALA A 9 -11.70 -2.92 -13.49
C ALA A 9 -10.42 -2.07 -13.43
N ASN A 10 -10.14 -1.24 -14.44
CA ASN A 10 -8.98 -0.35 -14.44
C ASN A 10 -9.05 0.64 -13.27
N TYR A 11 -10.20 1.24 -13.02
CA TYR A 11 -10.37 2.13 -11.86
C TYR A 11 -10.00 1.44 -10.55
N PHE A 12 -10.54 0.26 -10.27
CA PHE A 12 -10.20 -0.49 -9.05
C PHE A 12 -8.74 -0.85 -8.95
N LEU A 13 -8.10 -1.14 -10.07
CA LEU A 13 -6.68 -1.47 -10.11
C LEU A 13 -5.81 -0.26 -9.77
N GLU A 14 -6.17 0.92 -10.23
CA GLU A 14 -5.49 2.17 -9.89
C GLU A 14 -5.65 2.50 -8.39
N GLU A 15 -6.86 2.36 -7.86
CA GLU A 15 -7.12 2.55 -6.43
C GLU A 15 -6.35 1.57 -5.56
N ALA A 16 -6.36 0.29 -5.90
CA ALA A 16 -5.59 -0.72 -5.18
C ALA A 16 -4.09 -0.40 -5.25
N ASN A 17 -3.61 0.02 -6.41
CA ASN A 17 -2.22 0.43 -6.60
C ASN A 17 -1.86 1.61 -5.68
N PHE A 18 -2.71 2.62 -5.58
CA PHE A 18 -2.52 3.75 -4.68
C PHE A 18 -2.47 3.32 -3.20
N ILE A 19 -3.40 2.46 -2.77
CA ILE A 19 -3.44 1.91 -1.41
C ILE A 19 -2.13 1.20 -1.07
N PHE A 20 -1.66 0.32 -1.96
CA PHE A 20 -0.42 -0.42 -1.75
C PHE A 20 0.82 0.47 -1.84
N CYS A 21 0.78 1.54 -2.64
CA CYS A 21 1.82 2.56 -2.65
C CYS A 21 1.96 3.27 -1.31
N MET A 22 0.87 3.73 -0.74
CA MET A 22 0.85 4.37 0.58
C MET A 22 1.35 3.42 1.68
N ALA A 23 0.95 2.14 1.61
CA ALA A 23 1.45 1.11 2.51
C ALA A 23 2.97 0.90 2.38
N SER A 24 3.50 0.90 1.18
CA SER A 24 4.96 0.79 0.93
C SER A 24 5.73 1.91 1.61
N LEU A 25 5.20 3.12 1.59
CA LEU A 25 5.82 4.27 2.28
C LEU A 25 5.82 4.09 3.80
N LEU A 26 4.75 3.52 4.38
CA LEU A 26 4.71 3.20 5.81
C LEU A 26 5.74 2.14 6.19
N PHE A 27 5.91 1.10 5.37
CA PHE A 27 6.91 0.06 5.62
C PHE A 27 8.35 0.53 5.49
N ASN A 28 8.58 1.67 4.85
CA ASN A 28 9.89 2.31 4.82
C ASN A 28 10.46 2.64 6.22
N VAL A 29 9.62 2.67 7.24
CA VAL A 29 10.05 2.81 8.65
C VAL A 29 10.84 1.57 9.11
N ILE A 30 10.50 0.39 8.58
CA ILE A 30 11.17 -0.88 8.90
C ILE A 30 12.38 -1.09 8.00
N ASP A 31 12.21 -0.82 6.72
CA ASP A 31 13.23 -1.09 5.69
C ASP A 31 13.52 0.18 4.85
N PRO A 32 14.17 1.19 5.44
CA PRO A 32 14.43 2.45 4.75
C PRO A 32 15.49 2.33 3.64
N ILE A 33 16.33 1.31 3.70
CA ILE A 33 17.41 1.07 2.73
C ILE A 33 16.96 0.09 1.65
N GLY A 34 16.25 -0.98 2.02
CA GLY A 34 15.85 -2.04 1.10
C GLY A 34 14.95 -1.55 -0.02
N SER A 35 14.02 -0.64 0.26
CA SER A 35 13.16 -0.05 -0.79
C SER A 35 13.97 0.82 -1.75
N SER A 36 14.89 1.65 -1.27
CA SER A 36 15.75 2.49 -2.11
C SER A 36 16.68 1.66 -2.98
N LEU A 37 17.34 0.64 -2.42
CA LEU A 37 18.24 -0.23 -3.18
C LEU A 37 17.51 -1.04 -4.25
N ARG A 38 16.29 -1.47 -4.01
CA ARG A 38 15.49 -2.18 -5.01
C ARG A 38 15.10 -1.25 -6.15
N GLU A 39 14.66 -0.05 -5.84
CA GLU A 39 14.30 0.97 -6.81
C GLU A 39 15.51 1.34 -7.69
N GLU A 40 16.68 1.56 -7.11
CA GLU A 40 17.89 1.96 -7.83
C GLU A 40 18.51 0.81 -8.64
N ARG A 41 18.59 -0.39 -8.09
CA ARG A 41 19.33 -1.50 -8.70
C ARG A 41 18.54 -2.31 -9.71
N THR A 42 17.26 -2.48 -9.51
CA THR A 42 16.44 -3.41 -10.29
C THR A 42 15.29 -2.74 -11.03
N GLY A 43 14.99 -1.49 -10.73
CA GLY A 43 13.75 -0.84 -11.16
C GLY A 43 12.49 -1.56 -10.65
N TYR A 44 12.64 -2.55 -9.77
CA TYR A 44 11.56 -3.34 -9.20
C TYR A 44 11.08 -2.74 -7.90
N GLY A 45 9.75 -2.63 -7.75
CA GLY A 45 9.14 -2.12 -6.52
C GLY A 45 9.15 -0.59 -6.41
N ARG A 46 9.25 0.10 -7.54
CA ARG A 46 8.96 1.54 -7.60
C ARG A 46 7.54 1.78 -7.13
N LEU A 47 7.29 2.95 -6.56
CA LEU A 47 5.92 3.36 -6.24
C LEU A 47 5.08 3.36 -7.52
N PHE A 48 3.87 2.89 -7.43
CA PHE A 48 2.95 2.69 -8.57
C PHE A 48 3.40 1.68 -9.64
N ASP A 49 4.47 0.89 -9.38
CA ASP A 49 4.93 -0.14 -10.33
C ASP A 49 3.91 -1.28 -10.41
N VAL A 50 3.33 -1.42 -11.59
CA VAL A 50 2.36 -2.47 -11.93
C VAL A 50 2.76 -3.18 -13.21
N ARG A 51 2.40 -4.45 -13.32
CA ARG A 51 2.60 -5.24 -14.52
C ARG A 51 1.34 -6.00 -14.90
N TRP A 52 0.87 -5.79 -16.13
CA TRP A 52 -0.21 -6.56 -16.69
C TRP A 52 0.24 -8.00 -16.99
N GLN A 53 -0.56 -8.95 -16.57
CA GLN A 53 -0.40 -10.37 -16.83
C GLN A 53 -1.64 -10.91 -17.57
N SER A 54 -1.53 -12.08 -18.20
CA SER A 54 -2.67 -12.70 -18.85
C SER A 54 -3.82 -13.05 -17.90
N TRP A 55 -3.52 -13.20 -16.60
CA TRP A 55 -4.47 -13.55 -15.55
C TRP A 55 -4.91 -12.37 -14.68
N GLY A 56 -4.31 -11.16 -14.83
CA GLY A 56 -4.67 -10.00 -14.03
C GLY A 56 -3.58 -8.95 -13.95
N LEU A 57 -3.66 -8.12 -12.92
CA LEU A 57 -2.68 -7.09 -12.61
C LEU A 57 -1.78 -7.53 -11.44
N GLU A 58 -0.48 -7.49 -11.66
CA GLU A 58 0.53 -7.66 -10.63
C GLU A 58 0.91 -6.29 -10.06
N ILE A 59 0.57 -6.03 -8.79
CA ILE A 59 1.05 -4.88 -8.04
C ILE A 59 2.40 -5.27 -7.42
N ARG A 60 3.46 -4.54 -7.76
CA ARG A 60 4.84 -4.90 -7.42
C ARG A 60 5.35 -4.25 -6.12
N HIS A 61 4.49 -3.64 -5.39
CA HIS A 61 4.70 -3.10 -4.05
C HIS A 61 3.45 -3.39 -3.17
N PRO A 62 3.50 -3.34 -1.86
CA PRO A 62 4.60 -2.93 -0.99
C PRO A 62 5.75 -3.95 -0.97
N THR A 63 6.87 -3.55 -0.34
CA THR A 63 7.97 -4.48 -0.08
C THR A 63 7.49 -5.63 0.82
N SER A 64 8.22 -6.75 0.86
CA SER A 64 7.90 -7.90 1.72
C SER A 64 7.83 -7.56 3.23
N ALA A 65 8.16 -6.33 3.62
CA ALA A 65 8.05 -5.86 4.99
C ALA A 65 6.64 -5.99 5.59
N TRP A 66 5.58 -6.01 4.76
CA TRP A 66 4.21 -6.23 5.23
C TRP A 66 4.00 -7.64 5.84
N THR A 67 4.87 -8.59 5.56
CA THR A 67 4.85 -9.95 6.14
C THR A 67 5.89 -10.17 7.23
N ILE A 68 6.56 -9.12 7.70
CA ILE A 68 7.72 -9.26 8.58
C ILE A 68 7.40 -9.91 9.94
N THR A 69 6.20 -9.69 10.46
CA THR A 69 5.65 -10.40 11.62
C THR A 69 4.21 -10.83 11.37
N PRO A 70 3.71 -11.88 12.06
CA PRO A 70 2.30 -12.30 11.96
C PRO A 70 1.32 -11.18 12.27
N GLN A 71 1.63 -10.34 13.25
CA GLN A 71 0.80 -9.23 13.69
C GLN A 71 0.71 -8.15 12.60
N ILE A 72 1.85 -7.79 11.99
CA ILE A 72 1.88 -6.85 10.88
C ILE A 72 1.15 -7.42 9.68
N ALA A 73 1.41 -8.68 9.30
CA ALA A 73 0.73 -9.32 8.18
C ALA A 73 -0.81 -9.30 8.36
N LYS A 74 -1.29 -9.71 9.53
CA LYS A 74 -2.72 -9.69 9.87
C LYS A 74 -3.30 -8.28 9.80
N SER A 75 -2.63 -7.30 10.41
CA SER A 75 -3.07 -5.89 10.42
C SER A 75 -3.06 -5.30 9.02
N SER A 76 -2.05 -5.58 8.22
CA SER A 76 -1.94 -5.13 6.83
C SER A 76 -3.12 -5.62 6.00
N LEU A 77 -3.39 -6.94 6.02
CA LEU A 77 -4.51 -7.52 5.30
C LEU A 77 -5.85 -6.94 5.75
N HIS A 78 -6.03 -6.71 7.05
CA HIS A 78 -7.24 -6.10 7.60
C HIS A 78 -7.43 -4.67 7.07
N ILE A 79 -6.40 -3.84 7.15
CA ILE A 79 -6.46 -2.44 6.70
C ILE A 79 -6.65 -2.37 5.20
N PHE A 80 -5.90 -3.16 4.42
CA PHE A 80 -6.01 -3.15 2.95
C PHE A 80 -7.40 -3.59 2.49
N SER A 81 -7.96 -4.64 3.09
CA SER A 81 -9.31 -5.10 2.74
C SER A 81 -10.37 -4.04 3.04
N LYS A 82 -10.24 -3.33 4.16
CA LYS A 82 -11.15 -2.22 4.52
C LYS A 82 -10.99 -1.04 3.56
N ALA A 83 -9.77 -0.65 3.23
CA ALA A 83 -9.50 0.46 2.32
C ALA A 83 -10.05 0.16 0.91
N ILE A 84 -9.78 -1.03 0.39
CA ILE A 84 -10.32 -1.46 -0.91
C ILE A 84 -11.85 -1.49 -0.89
N LYS A 85 -12.45 -2.00 0.19
CA LYS A 85 -13.91 -2.00 0.35
C LYS A 85 -14.46 -0.58 0.38
N SER A 86 -13.81 0.35 1.09
CA SER A 86 -14.18 1.76 1.14
C SER A 86 -14.24 2.38 -0.25
N GLU A 87 -13.20 2.18 -1.05
CA GLU A 87 -13.15 2.72 -2.40
C GLU A 87 -14.19 2.07 -3.31
N PHE A 88 -14.41 0.76 -3.17
CA PHE A 88 -15.46 0.08 -3.91
C PHE A 88 -16.84 0.65 -3.60
N GLU A 89 -17.19 0.85 -2.33
CA GLU A 89 -18.48 1.40 -1.93
C GLU A 89 -18.62 2.86 -2.35
N ARG A 90 -17.56 3.64 -2.25
CA ARG A 90 -17.56 5.03 -2.75
C ARG A 90 -17.81 5.08 -4.25
N PHE A 91 -17.13 4.23 -5.01
CA PHE A 91 -17.34 4.13 -6.45
C PHE A 91 -18.79 3.78 -6.80
N VAL A 92 -19.35 2.75 -6.17
CA VAL A 92 -20.74 2.29 -6.43
C VAL A 92 -21.77 3.35 -6.02
N GLN A 93 -21.47 4.15 -4.98
CA GLN A 93 -22.40 5.16 -4.47
C GLN A 93 -22.26 6.53 -5.17
N SER A 94 -21.21 6.76 -5.94
CA SER A 94 -20.98 8.02 -6.63
C SER A 94 -21.59 8.03 -8.04
N PRO A 95 -22.70 8.76 -8.28
CA PRO A 95 -23.26 8.89 -9.64
C PRO A 95 -22.27 9.50 -10.63
N LYS A 96 -21.36 10.38 -10.16
CA LYS A 96 -20.33 11.02 -10.98
C LYS A 96 -19.30 9.99 -11.44
N LEU A 97 -18.79 9.16 -10.53
CA LEU A 97 -17.82 8.11 -10.85
C LEU A 97 -18.44 7.03 -11.74
N LEU A 98 -19.66 6.59 -11.44
CA LEU A 98 -20.39 5.63 -12.30
C LEU A 98 -20.61 6.18 -13.72
N LYS A 99 -20.92 7.48 -13.85
CA LYS A 99 -21.07 8.12 -15.16
C LYS A 99 -19.74 8.21 -15.91
N SER A 100 -18.64 8.56 -15.24
CA SER A 100 -17.31 8.62 -15.86
C SER A 100 -16.86 7.27 -16.39
N VAL A 101 -17.14 6.19 -15.65
CA VAL A 101 -16.84 4.81 -16.10
C VAL A 101 -17.66 4.39 -17.32
N SER A 102 -18.86 4.94 -17.46
CA SER A 102 -19.76 4.67 -18.61
C SER A 102 -19.37 5.47 -19.87
N ASN A 103 -18.56 6.52 -19.72
CA ASN A 103 -18.11 7.35 -20.82
C ASN A 103 -16.63 7.03 -21.11
N VAL A 104 -16.35 6.51 -22.30
CA VAL A 104 -15.00 6.09 -22.74
C VAL A 104 -13.99 7.25 -22.78
N GLU A 105 -14.48 8.48 -22.89
CA GLU A 105 -13.67 9.71 -22.95
C GLU A 105 -13.29 10.25 -21.57
N ASP A 106 -13.98 9.82 -20.51
CA ASP A 106 -13.71 10.26 -19.13
C ASP A 106 -12.69 9.33 -18.47
N ASP A 107 -11.69 9.92 -17.82
CA ASP A 107 -10.75 9.20 -16.97
C ASP A 107 -11.35 9.01 -15.57
N PRO A 108 -11.70 7.79 -15.15
CA PRO A 108 -12.29 7.55 -13.83
C PRO A 108 -11.37 7.97 -12.69
N TRP A 109 -10.06 7.90 -12.89
CA TRP A 109 -9.07 8.33 -11.93
C TRP A 109 -9.10 9.85 -11.72
N MET A 110 -9.19 10.62 -12.79
CA MET A 110 -9.36 12.06 -12.71
C MET A 110 -10.67 12.45 -12.01
N ALA A 111 -11.76 11.74 -12.29
CA ALA A 111 -13.04 11.96 -11.61
C ALA A 111 -12.95 11.68 -10.10
N TRP A 112 -12.20 10.66 -9.69
CA TRP A 112 -11.90 10.36 -8.28
C TRP A 112 -11.12 11.48 -7.61
N LEU A 113 -10.07 12.00 -8.26
CA LEU A 113 -9.28 13.11 -7.74
C LEU A 113 -10.09 14.39 -7.62
N GLU A 114 -10.96 14.67 -8.59
CA GLU A 114 -11.82 15.86 -8.57
C GLU A 114 -12.90 15.84 -7.47
N ASP A 115 -13.30 14.65 -7.03
CA ASP A 115 -14.26 14.46 -5.94
C ASP A 115 -13.64 14.66 -4.55
N MET A 116 -12.30 14.73 -4.47
CA MET A 116 -11.60 14.98 -3.22
C MET A 116 -11.61 16.45 -2.81
N HIS A 117 -11.49 16.67 -1.48
CA HIS A 117 -11.17 17.99 -0.97
C HIS A 117 -9.87 18.52 -1.59
N PRO A 118 -9.76 19.80 -1.99
CA PRO A 118 -8.59 20.34 -2.70
C PRO A 118 -7.24 20.05 -2.02
N ASP A 119 -7.16 20.22 -0.70
CA ASP A 119 -5.92 19.98 0.06
C ASP A 119 -5.47 18.50 0.03
N LEU A 120 -6.46 17.59 0.10
CA LEU A 120 -6.21 16.16 0.00
C LEU A 120 -5.79 15.78 -1.42
N ARG A 121 -6.48 16.32 -2.42
CA ARG A 121 -6.13 16.12 -3.82
C ARG A 121 -4.71 16.57 -4.13
N GLU A 122 -4.28 17.71 -3.61
CA GLU A 122 -2.91 18.19 -3.79
C GLU A 122 -1.89 17.17 -3.24
N LYS A 123 -2.09 16.67 -2.03
CA LYS A 123 -1.24 15.63 -1.43
C LYS A 123 -1.22 14.35 -2.28
N VAL A 124 -2.38 13.88 -2.72
CA VAL A 124 -2.47 12.69 -3.57
C VAL A 124 -1.72 12.91 -4.89
N MET A 125 -1.87 14.06 -5.52
CA MET A 125 -1.15 14.42 -6.73
C MET A 125 0.38 14.44 -6.51
N GLN A 126 0.86 14.90 -5.36
CA GLN A 126 2.28 14.82 -5.01
C GLN A 126 2.75 13.36 -4.94
N TYR A 127 1.99 12.44 -4.32
CA TYR A 127 2.34 11.01 -4.33
C TYR A 127 2.36 10.43 -5.75
N LEU A 128 1.40 10.77 -6.59
CA LEU A 128 1.34 10.33 -7.99
C LEU A 128 2.50 10.87 -8.83
N SER A 129 3.00 12.04 -8.47
CA SER A 129 4.13 12.70 -9.14
C SER A 129 5.49 12.35 -8.52
N TRP A 130 5.59 11.23 -7.80
CA TRP A 130 6.75 10.83 -7.00
C TRP A 130 8.10 10.95 -7.72
N ASP A 131 8.14 10.55 -8.99
CA ASP A 131 9.39 10.48 -9.75
C ASP A 131 10.01 11.86 -10.01
N ILE A 132 9.20 12.91 -10.04
CA ILE A 132 9.65 14.29 -10.30
C ILE A 132 9.91 15.11 -9.04
N LEU A 133 9.57 14.60 -7.86
CA LEU A 133 9.76 15.29 -6.58
C LEU A 133 11.25 15.34 -6.19
N ASP A 134 11.64 16.42 -5.53
CA ASP A 134 12.96 16.53 -4.92
C ASP A 134 13.08 15.67 -3.63
N GLN A 135 14.30 15.57 -3.08
CA GLN A 135 14.56 14.74 -1.90
C GLN A 135 13.89 15.29 -0.62
N ARG A 136 13.67 16.59 -0.53
CA ARG A 136 13.00 17.22 0.62
C ARG A 136 11.52 16.89 0.60
N GLU A 137 10.88 17.05 -0.54
CA GLU A 137 9.47 16.71 -0.76
C GLU A 137 9.22 15.22 -0.51
N LYS A 138 10.07 14.34 -1.07
CA LYS A 138 10.02 12.89 -0.82
C LYS A 138 10.13 12.54 0.66
N LYS A 139 11.02 13.23 1.40
CA LYS A 139 11.18 13.02 2.85
C LYS A 139 9.94 13.45 3.63
N GLU A 140 9.30 14.54 3.25
CA GLU A 140 8.06 15.01 3.88
C GLU A 140 6.90 14.06 3.64
N LEU A 141 6.71 13.62 2.41
CA LEU A 141 5.66 12.66 2.05
C LEU A 141 5.89 11.26 2.67
N ARG A 142 7.15 10.86 2.90
CA ARG A 142 7.52 9.63 3.63
C ARG A 142 7.32 9.74 5.14
N ASN A 143 6.98 10.90 5.67
CA ASN A 143 6.78 11.05 7.10
C ASN A 143 5.56 10.22 7.56
N PRO A 144 5.71 9.32 8.54
CA PRO A 144 4.62 8.50 9.02
C PRO A 144 3.38 9.27 9.47
N LYS A 145 3.55 10.49 9.98
CA LYS A 145 2.42 11.35 10.37
C LYS A 145 1.65 11.85 9.15
N THR A 146 2.38 12.26 8.10
CA THR A 146 1.78 12.71 6.82
C THR A 146 1.00 11.56 6.18
N ILE A 147 1.61 10.37 6.08
CA ILE A 147 0.94 9.18 5.54
C ILE A 147 -0.30 8.85 6.36
N LEU A 148 -0.18 8.85 7.70
CA LEU A 148 -1.29 8.53 8.59
C LEU A 148 -2.46 9.51 8.44
N SER A 149 -2.18 10.83 8.34
CA SER A 149 -3.23 11.83 8.12
C SER A 149 -3.92 11.63 6.77
N THR A 150 -3.14 11.42 5.71
CA THR A 150 -3.67 11.17 4.36
C THR A 150 -4.57 9.94 4.32
N TRP A 151 -4.14 8.82 4.92
CA TRP A 151 -4.97 7.62 5.02
C TRP A 151 -6.25 7.86 5.81
N THR A 152 -6.17 8.60 6.92
CA THR A 152 -7.35 8.90 7.74
C THR A 152 -8.35 9.76 6.98
N GLU A 153 -7.90 10.69 6.16
CA GLU A 153 -8.75 11.52 5.33
C GLU A 153 -9.40 10.71 4.19
N ILE A 154 -8.63 9.87 3.50
CA ILE A 154 -9.15 9.08 2.37
C ILE A 154 -10.08 7.96 2.84
N PHE A 155 -9.68 7.21 3.88
CA PHE A 155 -10.33 5.96 4.30
C PHE A 155 -11.03 6.07 5.65
N GLY A 156 -11.21 7.27 6.21
CA GLY A 156 -11.69 7.51 7.58
C GLY A 156 -13.08 6.96 7.89
N GLY A 157 -13.90 6.70 6.86
CA GLY A 157 -15.20 6.04 7.04
C GLY A 157 -15.10 4.52 7.32
N TYR A 158 -13.96 3.88 7.00
CA TYR A 158 -13.77 2.43 7.05
C TYR A 158 -12.54 2.02 7.85
N VAL A 159 -11.44 2.76 7.69
CA VAL A 159 -10.21 2.56 8.45
C VAL A 159 -10.09 3.68 9.46
N THR A 160 -10.22 3.36 10.74
CA THR A 160 -10.19 4.36 11.80
C THR A 160 -8.77 4.85 12.07
N ALA A 161 -8.64 6.08 12.55
CA ALA A 161 -7.37 6.63 12.99
C ALA A 161 -6.71 5.78 14.11
N ALA A 162 -7.52 5.10 14.92
CA ALA A 162 -7.03 4.19 15.97
C ALA A 162 -6.38 2.94 15.36
N GLU A 163 -7.02 2.31 14.37
CA GLU A 163 -6.47 1.14 13.65
C GLU A 163 -5.16 1.50 12.93
N LEU A 164 -5.13 2.64 12.26
CA LEU A 164 -3.91 3.10 11.59
C LEU A 164 -2.77 3.40 12.57
N ARG A 165 -3.07 4.03 13.72
CA ARG A 165 -2.05 4.27 14.75
C ARG A 165 -1.54 2.97 15.35
N GLN A 166 -2.43 2.01 15.61
CA GLN A 166 -2.05 0.67 16.08
C GLN A 166 -1.13 -0.02 15.07
N PHE A 167 -1.50 0.00 13.80
CA PHE A 167 -0.69 -0.55 12.72
C PHE A 167 0.70 0.12 12.65
N LEU A 168 0.75 1.45 12.68
CA LEU A 168 2.00 2.19 12.66
C LEU A 168 2.89 1.88 13.87
N ASN A 169 2.29 1.69 15.04
CA ASN A 169 3.04 1.29 16.24
C ASN A 169 3.64 -0.11 16.07
N LEU A 170 2.86 -1.08 15.54
CA LEU A 170 3.39 -2.41 15.23
C LEU A 170 4.59 -2.33 14.28
N VAL A 171 4.50 -1.49 13.24
CA VAL A 171 5.59 -1.28 12.28
C VAL A 171 6.83 -0.69 12.94
N LYS A 172 6.67 0.32 13.81
CA LYS A 172 7.78 0.98 14.53
C LYS A 172 8.43 0.08 15.59
N ASP A 173 7.67 -0.82 16.16
CA ASP A 173 8.14 -1.69 17.24
C ASP A 173 8.97 -2.88 16.74
N VAL A 174 9.00 -3.12 15.42
CA VAL A 174 9.84 -4.16 14.84
C VAL A 174 11.31 -3.83 15.06
N LYS A 175 12.03 -4.78 15.66
CA LYS A 175 13.46 -4.65 15.90
C LYS A 175 14.24 -5.57 14.97
N PRO A 176 15.38 -5.10 14.45
CA PRO A 176 16.30 -5.97 13.73
C PRO A 176 16.68 -7.18 14.59
N THR A 177 16.84 -8.33 13.97
CA THR A 177 17.28 -9.56 14.61
C THR A 177 18.81 -9.67 14.66
N SER A 178 19.48 -8.95 13.78
CA SER A 178 20.94 -8.86 13.64
C SER A 178 21.33 -7.58 12.90
N LYS A 179 22.63 -7.36 12.77
CA LYS A 179 23.21 -6.38 11.85
C LYS A 179 24.12 -7.11 10.89
N GLY A 180 24.03 -6.78 9.61
CA GLY A 180 24.96 -7.24 8.59
C GLY A 180 26.38 -6.72 8.79
N GLU A 181 27.33 -7.23 8.04
CA GLU A 181 28.73 -6.81 8.09
C GLU A 181 28.93 -5.33 7.75
N ASP A 182 28.06 -4.80 6.90
CA ASP A 182 27.98 -3.38 6.52
C ASP A 182 27.20 -2.49 7.52
N GLY A 183 26.76 -3.08 8.66
CA GLY A 183 25.96 -2.40 9.68
C GLY A 183 24.47 -2.23 9.33
N VAL A 184 24.02 -2.75 8.19
CA VAL A 184 22.63 -2.70 7.77
C VAL A 184 21.78 -3.60 8.67
N PRO A 185 20.58 -3.12 9.12
CA PRO A 185 19.66 -3.93 9.89
C PRO A 185 19.17 -5.16 9.12
N GLU A 186 19.23 -6.32 9.74
CA GLU A 186 18.70 -7.56 9.18
C GLU A 186 17.51 -8.08 9.97
N TYR A 187 16.56 -8.67 9.27
CA TYR A 187 15.30 -9.19 9.82
C TYR A 187 15.14 -10.67 9.47
N SER A 188 15.37 -11.54 10.44
CA SER A 188 15.12 -12.98 10.25
C SER A 188 13.65 -13.30 10.43
N LEU A 189 12.94 -13.61 9.35
CA LEU A 189 11.54 -14.02 9.38
C LEU A 189 11.34 -15.24 10.29
N THR A 190 12.24 -16.20 10.26
CA THR A 190 12.19 -17.39 11.12
C THR A 190 12.11 -17.05 12.60
N LYS A 191 12.92 -16.06 13.06
CA LYS A 191 12.89 -15.59 14.45
C LYS A 191 11.61 -14.77 14.74
N LEU A 192 11.27 -13.84 13.86
CA LEU A 192 10.13 -12.94 14.05
C LEU A 192 8.78 -13.67 14.03
N TRP A 193 8.69 -14.77 13.28
CA TRP A 193 7.51 -15.64 13.23
C TRP A 193 7.55 -16.76 14.28
N GLY A 194 8.59 -16.85 15.07
CA GLY A 194 8.75 -17.94 16.05
C GLY A 194 8.89 -19.33 15.43
N LEU A 195 9.44 -19.39 14.21
CA LEU A 195 9.52 -20.63 13.42
C LEU A 195 10.80 -21.43 13.69
N ASN A 196 11.64 -21.04 14.66
CA ASN A 196 12.93 -21.68 14.96
C ASN A 196 12.81 -23.19 15.28
N ASN A 197 11.62 -23.64 15.70
CA ASN A 197 11.31 -25.03 16.02
C ASN A 197 10.18 -25.57 15.14
N LEU A 198 10.07 -25.07 13.90
CA LEU A 198 9.04 -25.51 12.98
C LEU A 198 9.41 -26.91 12.45
N THR A 199 8.58 -27.91 12.78
CA THR A 199 8.66 -29.24 12.19
C THR A 199 7.59 -29.41 11.12
N ILE A 200 7.78 -30.39 10.22
CA ILE A 200 6.78 -30.73 9.20
C ILE A 200 5.43 -31.06 9.85
N GLU A 201 5.44 -31.80 10.98
CA GLU A 201 4.22 -32.13 11.71
C GLU A 201 3.49 -30.87 12.21
N LYS A 202 4.22 -29.87 12.71
CA LYS A 202 3.62 -28.57 13.09
C LYS A 202 3.00 -27.85 11.91
N VAL A 203 3.66 -27.84 10.75
CA VAL A 203 3.10 -27.25 9.54
C VAL A 203 1.83 -27.96 9.11
N LEU A 204 1.85 -29.29 9.09
CA LEU A 204 0.69 -30.10 8.71
C LEU A 204 -0.47 -30.01 9.71
N SER A 205 -0.21 -29.58 10.95
CA SER A 205 -1.25 -29.37 11.96
C SER A 205 -1.96 -28.02 11.83
N TRP A 206 -1.45 -27.10 11.02
CA TRP A 206 -2.10 -25.83 10.78
C TRP A 206 -3.39 -26.03 9.99
N ARG A 207 -4.51 -25.69 10.61
CA ARG A 207 -5.79 -25.62 9.94
C ARG A 207 -5.99 -24.20 9.46
N PHE A 208 -6.00 -24.01 8.16
CA PHE A 208 -6.33 -22.74 7.50
C PHE A 208 -7.84 -22.54 7.49
#